data_778dd0dbf403597be2d1989c202229e9
#
_entry.id   778dd0dbf403597be2d1989c202229e9
#
_cell.length_a   1.000
_cell.length_b   1.000
_cell.length_c   1.000
_cell.angle_alpha   90.00
_cell.angle_beta   90.00
_cell.angle_gamma   90.00
#
_symmetry.space_group_name_H-M   'P 1'
#
loop_
_entity.id
_entity.type
_entity.pdbx_description
1 polymer ?
#
loop_
_entity_poly.entity_id
_entity_poly.type
_entity_poly.pdbx_seq_one_letter_code
_entity_poly.pdbx_strand_id
1 'polypeptide(L)'
;MIRHAANNWRTEKVWYKRGWLYDLGNTRDETVPPVCKMGYNKRNMEAEIMYKEKISRYIDAHRKEMLEDIGALCRINSVKGSYRIGKPYGEGCSEALRAALHIAECYGFSINNYDNYVGTVDMNDKEAQLDILAHLDVVPAGDGWTVTEPFEPVVKDGKIYGRGTADDKGPAIAALYAMRAVNELGIPMKKNVRLILGTDEECGSSDITHYYSVEKEAPMTFSPDASFPVINIEKGRIGGNFTAEFEPSDRLPKMVSFHSGTKTNVVPGAAEALFEGLDGDETETLAKSMEEELGIRFTVSSEDGCLKIAAAGENGHAMAPWKGKNALTGLLSLIERLPLAECGQVKAVHALNRLMPHGDWYGEALGIKMSDEESGELTLAFSMLDISEKSLEGEFDSRCPICATKENTIDVIREKMEADGISFNTEKMKSPHHVPADSEFVKTLLSAYEKYSGRKGECIAIGGGTYVHNLKNGVAFGAALPETENHMHGPDEFAVVDELTMSAKIFAQVIVDLCC
;
A
#
# COMPACT_ATOMS: atom_id res chain seq x y z
N MET A 1 12.38 -4.39 75.05
CA MET A 1 12.10 -3.00 75.33
C MET A 1 13.03 -2.14 74.52
N ILE A 2 12.67 -1.67 73.35
CA ILE A 2 13.24 -0.51 72.66
C ILE A 2 12.20 -0.18 71.58
N ARG A 3 11.65 1.06 71.65
CA ARG A 3 10.65 1.59 70.69
C ARG A 3 11.36 2.15 69.47
N HIS A 4 10.93 1.74 68.28
CA HIS A 4 11.28 2.38 67.03
C HIS A 4 10.31 3.52 66.75
N ALA A 5 10.87 4.69 66.50
CA ALA A 5 10.16 5.83 65.92
C ALA A 5 10.27 5.72 64.39
N ALA A 6 9.13 5.63 63.72
CA ALA A 6 9.04 5.67 62.27
C ALA A 6 8.86 7.14 61.83
N ASN A 7 9.81 7.65 61.11
CA ASN A 7 9.67 8.92 60.39
C ASN A 7 9.03 8.66 59.03
N ASN A 8 7.77 9.07 58.91
CA ASN A 8 7.04 9.14 57.61
C ASN A 8 7.50 10.36 56.84
N TRP A 9 8.22 10.15 55.76
CA TRP A 9 8.37 11.16 54.70
C TRP A 9 7.39 10.81 53.58
N ARG A 10 6.32 11.61 53.46
CA ARG A 10 5.47 11.62 52.28
C ARG A 10 6.17 12.47 51.22
N THR A 11 6.63 11.84 50.16
CA THR A 11 6.98 12.50 48.89
C THR A 11 5.72 12.60 48.05
N GLU A 12 5.17 13.80 47.84
CA GLU A 12 4.15 14.05 46.84
C GLU A 12 4.80 14.00 45.45
N LYS A 13 4.42 13.02 44.66
CA LYS A 13 4.80 12.96 43.23
C LYS A 13 3.79 13.74 42.41
N VAL A 14 4.20 14.85 41.84
CA VAL A 14 3.40 15.59 40.87
C VAL A 14 3.75 15.06 39.48
N TRP A 15 2.76 14.49 38.81
CA TRP A 15 2.88 14.02 37.43
C TRP A 15 2.59 15.17 36.47
N TYR A 16 3.58 15.61 35.71
CA TYR A 16 3.36 16.40 34.51
C TYR A 16 3.42 15.51 33.27
N LYS A 17 2.60 15.81 32.30
CA LYS A 17 2.31 15.01 31.08
C LYS A 17 3.50 14.76 30.14
N ARG A 18 4.71 14.61 30.62
CA ARG A 18 5.88 14.07 29.88
C ARG A 18 7.07 14.00 30.83
N GLY A 19 7.55 12.81 31.10
CA GLY A 19 8.89 12.57 31.61
C GLY A 19 9.15 12.95 33.07
N TRP A 20 10.08 12.27 33.63
CA TRP A 20 10.53 12.40 35.00
C TRP A 20 11.21 13.76 35.26
N LEU A 21 10.76 14.52 36.25
CA LEU A 21 11.51 15.62 36.84
C LEU A 21 12.41 15.06 37.93
N TYR A 22 13.72 15.23 37.77
CA TYR A 22 14.69 14.92 38.81
C TYR A 22 14.60 15.97 39.93
N ASP A 23 14.65 15.52 41.17
CA ASP A 23 14.70 16.31 42.38
C ASP A 23 16.03 17.10 42.46
N LEU A 24 15.97 18.39 42.53
CA LEU A 24 17.12 19.26 42.74
C LEU A 24 17.44 19.35 44.24
N GLY A 25 17.91 18.27 44.81
CA GLY A 25 18.59 18.29 46.08
C GLY A 25 19.97 18.94 45.99
N ASN A 26 20.24 19.93 46.78
CA ASN A 26 21.52 20.65 46.91
C ASN A 26 22.65 19.69 47.31
N THR A 27 23.39 19.11 46.34
CA THR A 27 24.71 18.55 46.58
C THR A 27 25.65 19.03 45.49
N ARG A 28 26.69 19.76 45.87
CA ARG A 28 27.84 20.09 45.02
C ARG A 28 28.68 18.81 44.89
N ASP A 29 28.55 18.12 43.77
CA ASP A 29 29.49 17.09 43.36
C ASP A 29 30.02 17.49 41.97
N GLU A 30 31.34 17.76 41.89
CA GLU A 30 32.02 18.35 40.72
C GLU A 30 32.43 17.31 39.66
N THR A 31 31.83 16.12 39.65
CA THR A 31 32.23 15.02 38.73
C THR A 31 31.17 14.61 37.70
N VAL A 32 30.13 15.41 37.49
CA VAL A 32 29.13 15.13 36.44
C VAL A 32 29.47 15.92 35.18
N PRO A 33 29.68 15.26 34.01
CA PRO A 33 29.93 15.97 32.76
C PRO A 33 28.73 16.84 32.40
N PRO A 34 28.92 17.97 31.69
CA PRO A 34 27.83 18.90 31.38
C PRO A 34 26.77 18.19 30.52
N VAL A 35 25.62 17.92 31.11
CA VAL A 35 24.41 17.54 30.39
C VAL A 35 24.12 18.65 29.39
N CYS A 36 24.14 18.33 28.12
CA CYS A 36 23.80 19.23 27.02
C CYS A 36 22.47 19.90 27.35
N LYS A 37 22.49 21.16 27.73
CA LYS A 37 21.31 22.00 27.83
C LYS A 37 20.82 22.23 26.41
N MET A 38 20.00 21.31 25.86
CA MET A 38 19.08 21.67 24.80
C MET A 38 18.12 22.71 25.38
N GLY A 39 18.43 23.96 25.11
CA GLY A 39 17.59 25.09 25.47
C GLY A 39 16.32 25.06 24.61
N TYR A 40 15.35 24.22 24.96
CA TYR A 40 14.00 24.40 24.48
C TYR A 40 13.53 25.77 24.98
N ASN A 41 13.55 26.73 24.07
CA ASN A 41 13.21 28.10 24.37
C ASN A 41 11.70 28.15 24.68
N LYS A 42 11.31 28.57 25.87
CA LYS A 42 9.92 28.69 26.32
C LYS A 42 9.04 29.41 25.27
N ARG A 43 9.62 30.37 24.53
CA ARG A 43 8.96 31.09 23.44
C ARG A 43 8.59 30.17 22.26
N ASN A 44 9.42 29.18 21.91
CA ASN A 44 9.12 28.26 20.82
C ASN A 44 7.99 27.30 21.20
N MET A 45 7.95 26.86 22.47
CA MET A 45 6.88 26.00 22.98
C MET A 45 5.53 26.73 23.05
N GLU A 46 5.53 28.01 23.45
CA GLU A 46 4.33 28.84 23.44
C GLU A 46 3.82 29.13 22.02
N ALA A 47 4.72 29.35 21.05
CA ALA A 47 4.38 29.53 19.64
C ALA A 47 3.82 28.24 19.02
N GLU A 48 4.41 27.10 19.34
CA GLU A 48 3.98 25.79 18.86
C GLU A 48 2.56 25.42 19.34
N ILE A 49 2.27 25.64 20.61
CA ILE A 49 0.91 25.46 21.18
C ILE A 49 -0.08 26.39 20.50
N MET A 50 0.31 27.65 20.28
CA MET A 50 -0.53 28.66 19.63
C MET A 50 -0.88 28.28 18.18
N TYR A 51 0.08 27.76 17.40
CA TYR A 51 -0.19 27.33 16.02
C TYR A 51 -1.12 26.11 15.98
N LYS A 52 -0.91 25.11 16.83
CA LYS A 52 -1.79 23.95 16.95
C LYS A 52 -3.27 24.35 17.14
N GLU A 53 -3.53 25.27 18.08
CA GLU A 53 -4.90 25.72 18.35
C GLU A 53 -5.49 26.55 17.19
N LYS A 54 -4.68 27.40 16.55
CA LYS A 54 -5.13 28.21 15.40
C LYS A 54 -5.47 27.34 14.21
N ILE A 55 -4.58 26.37 13.86
CA ILE A 55 -4.79 25.41 12.78
C ILE A 55 -6.06 24.60 13.06
N SER A 56 -6.21 24.04 14.28
CA SER A 56 -7.39 23.26 14.62
C SER A 56 -8.68 24.06 14.43
N ARG A 57 -8.75 25.28 14.96
CA ARG A 57 -9.94 26.15 14.82
C ARG A 57 -10.23 26.51 13.37
N TYR A 58 -9.18 26.78 12.60
CA TYR A 58 -9.33 27.12 11.17
C TYR A 58 -9.91 25.95 10.39
N ILE A 59 -9.32 24.76 10.48
CA ILE A 59 -9.76 23.57 9.75
C ILE A 59 -11.17 23.17 10.18
N ASP A 60 -11.49 23.19 11.48
CA ASP A 60 -12.83 22.88 11.98
C ASP A 60 -13.89 23.87 11.44
N ALA A 61 -13.55 25.14 11.30
CA ALA A 61 -14.45 26.17 10.76
C ALA A 61 -14.70 26.00 9.25
N HIS A 62 -13.73 25.45 8.49
CA HIS A 62 -13.83 25.24 7.05
C HIS A 62 -14.17 23.79 6.65
N ARG A 63 -14.48 22.93 7.63
CA ARG A 63 -14.80 21.52 7.40
C ARG A 63 -15.89 21.30 6.36
N LYS A 64 -16.96 22.10 6.40
CA LYS A 64 -18.07 21.96 5.45
C LYS A 64 -17.64 22.31 4.03
N GLU A 65 -16.89 23.39 3.85
CA GLU A 65 -16.35 23.83 2.58
C GLU A 65 -15.39 22.79 1.99
N MET A 66 -14.52 22.20 2.83
CA MET A 66 -13.63 21.09 2.45
C MET A 66 -14.42 19.89 1.90
N LEU A 67 -15.52 19.51 2.54
CA LEU A 67 -16.37 18.40 2.06
C LEU A 67 -17.11 18.73 0.75
N GLU A 68 -17.48 20.00 0.55
CA GLU A 68 -18.09 20.48 -0.70
C GLU A 68 -17.09 20.38 -1.86
N ASP A 69 -15.82 20.76 -1.65
CA ASP A 69 -14.73 20.65 -2.65
C ASP A 69 -14.38 19.19 -2.96
N ILE A 70 -14.28 18.32 -1.94
CA ILE A 70 -14.12 16.87 -2.14
C ILE A 70 -15.26 16.34 -3.00
N GLY A 71 -16.50 16.70 -2.65
CA GLY A 71 -17.67 16.30 -3.41
C GLY A 71 -17.65 16.81 -4.86
N ALA A 72 -17.14 18.02 -5.10
CA ALA A 72 -17.01 18.56 -6.45
C ALA A 72 -16.04 17.73 -7.32
N LEU A 73 -14.90 17.31 -6.76
CA LEU A 73 -13.95 16.46 -7.47
C LEU A 73 -14.47 15.03 -7.66
N CYS A 74 -15.12 14.43 -6.65
CA CYS A 74 -15.63 13.07 -6.72
C CYS A 74 -16.80 12.90 -7.71
N ARG A 75 -17.49 14.00 -8.10
CA ARG A 75 -18.49 13.97 -9.17
C ARG A 75 -17.88 13.78 -10.56
N ILE A 76 -16.60 14.01 -10.73
CA ILE A 76 -15.91 13.83 -12.00
C ILE A 76 -15.45 12.39 -12.10
N ASN A 77 -15.95 11.66 -13.11
CA ASN A 77 -15.49 10.31 -13.40
C ASN A 77 -14.09 10.39 -14.06
N SER A 78 -13.05 10.27 -13.28
CA SER A 78 -11.65 10.30 -13.69
C SER A 78 -11.01 8.92 -13.82
N VAL A 79 -11.79 7.90 -14.15
CA VAL A 79 -11.26 6.60 -14.61
C VAL A 79 -10.44 6.82 -15.87
N LYS A 80 -9.23 6.22 -15.92
CA LYS A 80 -8.35 6.33 -17.08
C LYS A 80 -9.05 5.95 -18.36
N GLY A 81 -9.04 6.86 -19.33
CA GLY A 81 -9.60 6.68 -20.65
C GLY A 81 -8.54 6.63 -21.75
N SER A 82 -8.99 6.46 -22.98
CA SER A 82 -8.09 6.45 -24.14
C SER A 82 -7.36 7.78 -24.32
N TYR A 83 -6.09 7.70 -24.69
CA TYR A 83 -5.26 8.85 -25.04
C TYR A 83 -5.94 9.73 -26.10
N ARG A 84 -5.91 11.05 -25.90
CA ARG A 84 -6.23 12.08 -26.88
C ARG A 84 -5.21 13.20 -26.80
N ILE A 85 -5.04 13.95 -27.87
CA ILE A 85 -4.13 15.11 -27.89
C ILE A 85 -4.51 16.08 -26.77
N GLY A 86 -3.57 16.39 -25.87
CA GLY A 86 -3.76 17.23 -24.70
C GLY A 86 -4.57 16.58 -23.57
N LYS A 87 -4.84 15.27 -23.63
CA LYS A 87 -5.56 14.48 -22.61
C LYS A 87 -4.94 13.10 -22.53
N PRO A 88 -3.75 12.97 -21.91
CA PRO A 88 -2.96 11.74 -21.95
C PRO A 88 -3.70 10.54 -21.38
N TYR A 89 -4.51 10.71 -20.36
CA TYR A 89 -5.26 9.67 -19.67
C TYR A 89 -6.79 9.81 -19.84
N GLY A 90 -7.20 10.51 -20.90
CA GLY A 90 -8.61 10.70 -21.24
C GLY A 90 -9.22 11.99 -20.70
N GLU A 91 -10.54 12.15 -20.97
CA GLU A 91 -11.27 13.39 -20.64
C GLU A 91 -11.41 13.59 -19.14
N GLY A 92 -11.83 12.53 -18.41
CA GLY A 92 -12.14 12.61 -16.99
C GLY A 92 -10.95 12.97 -16.12
N CYS A 93 -9.77 12.37 -16.36
CA CYS A 93 -8.54 12.71 -15.63
C CYS A 93 -8.16 14.17 -15.86
N SER A 94 -8.21 14.65 -17.14
CA SER A 94 -7.91 16.04 -17.48
C SER A 94 -8.94 17.02 -16.90
N GLU A 95 -10.20 16.62 -16.76
CA GLU A 95 -11.25 17.44 -16.13
C GLU A 95 -11.05 17.54 -14.62
N ALA A 96 -10.74 16.41 -13.95
CA ALA A 96 -10.45 16.39 -12.52
C ALA A 96 -9.25 17.28 -12.17
N LEU A 97 -8.18 17.19 -12.97
CA LEU A 97 -7.00 18.04 -12.79
C LEU A 97 -7.33 19.53 -12.92
N ARG A 98 -8.05 19.92 -13.97
CA ARG A 98 -8.46 21.31 -14.15
C ARG A 98 -9.37 21.82 -13.03
N ALA A 99 -10.28 20.98 -12.54
CA ALA A 99 -11.15 21.32 -11.42
C ALA A 99 -10.37 21.53 -10.12
N ALA A 100 -9.44 20.63 -9.80
CA ALA A 100 -8.58 20.76 -8.61
C ALA A 100 -7.70 22.01 -8.66
N LEU A 101 -7.07 22.27 -9.81
CA LEU A 101 -6.27 23.50 -10.00
C LEU A 101 -7.11 24.76 -9.90
N HIS A 102 -8.35 24.75 -10.42
CA HIS A 102 -9.26 25.90 -10.30
C HIS A 102 -9.67 26.14 -8.84
N ILE A 103 -9.94 25.10 -8.04
CA ILE A 103 -10.21 25.24 -6.61
C ILE A 103 -9.01 25.91 -5.92
N ALA A 104 -7.79 25.45 -6.20
CA ALA A 104 -6.57 26.02 -5.61
C ALA A 104 -6.36 27.48 -6.02
N GLU A 105 -6.60 27.83 -7.29
CA GLU A 105 -6.52 29.20 -7.81
C GLU A 105 -7.53 30.13 -7.12
N CYS A 106 -8.77 29.65 -6.86
CA CYS A 106 -9.79 30.39 -6.11
C CYS A 106 -9.35 30.71 -4.67
N TYR A 107 -8.49 29.87 -4.07
CA TYR A 107 -7.87 30.12 -2.77
C TYR A 107 -6.59 30.96 -2.83
N GLY A 108 -6.24 31.46 -4.03
CA GLY A 108 -5.13 32.40 -4.22
C GLY A 108 -3.76 31.76 -4.35
N PHE A 109 -3.68 30.47 -4.62
CA PHE A 109 -2.42 29.76 -4.88
C PHE A 109 -1.94 29.94 -6.32
N SER A 110 -0.63 29.88 -6.51
CA SER A 110 -0.02 29.75 -7.84
C SER A 110 -0.18 28.31 -8.34
N ILE A 111 -0.63 28.17 -9.59
CA ILE A 111 -0.85 26.87 -10.20
C ILE A 111 -0.06 26.70 -11.49
N ASN A 112 0.37 25.47 -11.79
CA ASN A 112 0.92 25.10 -13.10
C ASN A 112 0.25 23.82 -13.57
N ASN A 113 0.15 23.65 -14.89
CA ASN A 113 -0.38 22.46 -15.53
C ASN A 113 0.65 21.94 -16.55
N TYR A 114 1.14 20.74 -16.34
CA TYR A 114 2.14 20.06 -17.17
C TYR A 114 1.42 19.14 -18.16
N ASP A 115 0.91 19.74 -19.24
CA ASP A 115 0.25 19.05 -20.36
C ASP A 115 -0.89 18.09 -19.98
N ASN A 116 -1.59 18.36 -18.86
CA ASN A 116 -2.61 17.50 -18.27
C ASN A 116 -2.11 16.10 -17.82
N TYR A 117 -0.78 15.92 -17.68
CA TYR A 117 -0.21 14.79 -16.93
C TYR A 117 -0.26 15.07 -15.43
N VAL A 118 0.22 16.23 -15.02
CA VAL A 118 0.34 16.66 -13.64
C VAL A 118 0.00 18.13 -13.49
N GLY A 119 -0.60 18.50 -12.37
CA GLY A 119 -0.73 19.88 -11.93
C GLY A 119 0.02 20.15 -10.65
N THR A 120 0.48 21.37 -10.45
CA THR A 120 1.10 21.79 -9.18
C THR A 120 0.42 23.01 -8.60
N VAL A 121 0.41 23.07 -7.28
CA VAL A 121 -0.09 24.17 -6.46
C VAL A 121 1.03 24.62 -5.54
N ASP A 122 1.52 25.84 -5.70
CA ASP A 122 2.65 26.39 -4.95
C ASP A 122 2.18 27.42 -3.93
N MET A 123 2.68 27.34 -2.68
CA MET A 123 2.36 28.33 -1.63
C MET A 123 3.06 29.68 -1.83
N ASN A 124 4.26 29.66 -2.42
CA ASN A 124 5.07 30.85 -2.67
C ASN A 124 6.14 30.57 -3.74
N ASP A 125 6.97 31.56 -4.05
CA ASP A 125 8.02 31.52 -5.09
C ASP A 125 9.41 31.11 -4.56
N LYS A 126 9.50 30.64 -3.31
CA LYS A 126 10.77 30.18 -2.74
C LYS A 126 11.12 28.77 -3.19
N GLU A 127 12.33 28.34 -2.87
CA GLU A 127 12.79 26.98 -3.11
C GLU A 127 11.88 25.96 -2.40
N ALA A 128 11.43 24.94 -3.13
CA ALA A 128 10.60 23.87 -2.57
C ALA A 128 11.40 23.04 -1.55
N GLN A 129 10.80 22.81 -0.39
CA GLN A 129 11.33 21.97 0.68
C GLN A 129 10.50 20.70 0.82
N LEU A 130 9.20 20.81 0.61
CA LEU A 130 8.24 19.74 0.78
C LEU A 130 7.35 19.64 -0.45
N ASP A 131 7.27 18.45 -1.03
CA ASP A 131 6.23 18.06 -1.97
C ASP A 131 5.17 17.23 -1.22
N ILE A 132 3.89 17.50 -1.49
CA ILE A 132 2.76 16.65 -1.11
C ILE A 132 2.24 16.07 -2.42
N LEU A 133 2.32 14.76 -2.58
CA LEU A 133 2.06 14.09 -3.84
C LEU A 133 0.79 13.25 -3.78
N ALA A 134 -0.25 13.70 -4.44
CA ALA A 134 -1.58 13.11 -4.47
C ALA A 134 -2.01 12.82 -5.92
N HIS A 135 -3.07 12.01 -6.11
CA HIS A 135 -3.62 11.74 -7.42
C HIS A 135 -5.12 12.05 -7.54
N LEU A 136 -5.59 12.17 -8.77
CA LEU A 136 -6.96 12.52 -9.10
C LEU A 136 -7.65 11.51 -10.01
N ASP A 137 -6.89 10.58 -10.62
CA ASP A 137 -7.48 9.42 -11.29
C ASP A 137 -8.06 8.45 -10.27
N VAL A 138 -8.93 7.57 -10.71
CA VAL A 138 -9.59 6.58 -9.87
C VAL A 138 -9.76 5.27 -10.62
N VAL A 139 -9.80 4.15 -9.89
CA VAL A 139 -10.16 2.85 -10.47
C VAL A 139 -11.61 2.83 -10.97
N PRO A 140 -11.96 1.91 -11.90
CA PRO A 140 -13.36 1.70 -12.30
C PRO A 140 -14.27 1.49 -11.10
N ALA A 141 -15.49 2.04 -11.17
CA ALA A 141 -16.43 1.99 -10.04
C ALA A 141 -16.83 0.58 -9.63
N GLY A 142 -16.94 -0.35 -10.60
CA GLY A 142 -17.49 -1.69 -10.36
C GLY A 142 -18.97 -1.66 -10.02
N ASP A 143 -19.50 -2.83 -9.71
CA ASP A 143 -20.92 -3.02 -9.32
C ASP A 143 -21.04 -3.16 -7.79
N GLY A 144 -22.27 -3.09 -7.28
CA GLY A 144 -22.58 -3.39 -5.87
C GLY A 144 -22.67 -2.17 -4.95
N TRP A 145 -22.68 -0.96 -5.48
CA TRP A 145 -22.94 0.26 -4.72
C TRP A 145 -24.35 0.27 -4.11
N THR A 146 -24.46 0.54 -2.82
CA THR A 146 -25.71 0.49 -2.06
C THR A 146 -26.03 1.78 -1.30
N VAL A 147 -25.03 2.59 -0.98
CA VAL A 147 -25.22 3.83 -0.21
C VAL A 147 -25.47 5.02 -1.13
N THR A 148 -24.76 5.10 -2.24
CA THR A 148 -24.89 6.13 -3.27
C THR A 148 -24.40 5.61 -4.62
N GLU A 149 -24.66 6.32 -5.72
CA GLU A 149 -23.98 6.07 -6.98
C GLU A 149 -22.50 6.49 -6.90
N PRO A 150 -21.58 5.82 -7.61
CA PRO A 150 -20.13 6.00 -7.49
C PRO A 150 -19.65 7.46 -7.55
N PHE A 151 -20.23 8.25 -8.46
CA PHE A 151 -19.86 9.64 -8.71
C PHE A 151 -20.92 10.65 -8.24
N GLU A 152 -21.78 10.24 -7.30
CA GLU A 152 -22.73 11.09 -6.60
C GLU A 152 -22.41 11.13 -5.10
N PRO A 153 -21.32 11.82 -4.68
CA PRO A 153 -20.85 11.75 -3.31
C PRO A 153 -21.88 12.26 -2.30
N VAL A 154 -22.04 11.54 -1.20
CA VAL A 154 -22.99 11.87 -0.13
C VAL A 154 -22.32 11.81 1.24
N VAL A 155 -22.62 12.80 2.09
CA VAL A 155 -22.19 12.79 3.49
C VAL A 155 -23.31 12.15 4.33
N LYS A 156 -22.97 11.05 5.01
CA LYS A 156 -23.92 10.30 5.84
C LYS A 156 -23.16 9.65 7.01
N ASP A 157 -23.72 9.73 8.21
CA ASP A 157 -23.21 9.06 9.42
C ASP A 157 -21.72 9.32 9.71
N GLY A 158 -21.25 10.57 9.50
CA GLY A 158 -19.87 10.97 9.73
C GLY A 158 -18.87 10.52 8.65
N LYS A 159 -19.35 10.01 7.53
CA LYS A 159 -18.57 9.56 6.38
C LYS A 159 -19.00 10.32 5.13
N ILE A 160 -18.07 10.50 4.20
CA ILE A 160 -18.37 10.90 2.82
C ILE A 160 -18.18 9.70 1.92
N TYR A 161 -19.25 9.25 1.26
CA TYR A 161 -19.26 8.11 0.36
C TYR A 161 -19.13 8.56 -1.09
N GLY A 162 -18.43 7.80 -1.91
CA GLY A 162 -18.24 8.00 -3.33
C GLY A 162 -16.84 7.58 -3.78
N ARG A 163 -16.69 7.24 -5.05
CA ARG A 163 -15.39 6.87 -5.64
C ARG A 163 -14.42 8.06 -5.60
N GLY A 164 -13.20 7.84 -5.07
CA GLY A 164 -12.18 8.86 -4.89
C GLY A 164 -12.27 9.62 -3.57
N THR A 165 -13.23 9.30 -2.69
CA THR A 165 -13.35 9.99 -1.39
C THR A 165 -12.24 9.59 -0.43
N ALA A 166 -11.79 8.33 -0.49
CA ALA A 166 -10.66 7.81 0.28
C ALA A 166 -9.37 7.78 -0.53
N ASP A 167 -9.47 7.54 -1.84
CA ASP A 167 -8.37 7.25 -2.74
C ASP A 167 -8.52 8.03 -4.06
N ASP A 168 -7.85 9.17 -4.26
CA ASP A 168 -7.07 9.98 -3.30
C ASP A 168 -7.58 11.45 -3.32
N LYS A 169 -8.76 11.73 -3.99
CA LYS A 169 -9.30 13.11 -4.11
C LYS A 169 -9.63 13.73 -2.75
N GLY A 170 -10.12 12.93 -1.79
CA GLY A 170 -10.38 13.40 -0.43
C GLY A 170 -9.10 13.85 0.29
N PRO A 171 -8.08 12.99 0.39
CA PRO A 171 -6.77 13.36 0.94
C PRO A 171 -6.08 14.51 0.19
N ALA A 172 -6.17 14.57 -1.14
CA ALA A 172 -5.64 15.68 -1.93
C ALA A 172 -6.24 17.04 -1.52
N ILE A 173 -7.56 17.09 -1.32
CA ILE A 173 -8.24 18.30 -0.82
C ILE A 173 -7.87 18.57 0.65
N ALA A 174 -7.72 17.55 1.50
CA ALA A 174 -7.24 17.75 2.87
C ALA A 174 -5.84 18.40 2.89
N ALA A 175 -4.94 18.00 1.98
CA ALA A 175 -3.63 18.63 1.80
C ALA A 175 -3.75 20.09 1.30
N LEU A 176 -4.65 20.37 0.37
CA LEU A 176 -4.91 21.74 -0.08
C LEU A 176 -5.42 22.63 1.07
N TYR A 177 -6.32 22.11 1.91
CA TYR A 177 -6.81 22.85 3.09
C TYR A 177 -5.75 23.03 4.18
N ALA A 178 -4.80 22.12 4.28
CA ALA A 178 -3.62 22.29 5.13
C ALA A 178 -2.77 23.50 4.68
N MET A 179 -2.49 23.58 3.37
CA MET A 179 -1.80 24.73 2.77
C MET A 179 -2.58 26.01 2.97
N ARG A 180 -3.89 25.99 2.72
CA ARG A 180 -4.79 27.13 2.90
C ARG A 180 -4.79 27.65 4.34
N ALA A 181 -4.84 26.75 5.33
CA ALA A 181 -4.79 27.11 6.74
C ALA A 181 -3.50 27.87 7.10
N VAL A 182 -2.35 27.38 6.64
CA VAL A 182 -1.06 28.04 6.89
C VAL A 182 -1.01 29.43 6.22
N ASN A 183 -1.50 29.53 4.98
CA ASN A 183 -1.53 30.77 4.22
C ASN A 183 -2.46 31.83 4.85
N GLU A 184 -3.73 31.49 5.10
CA GLU A 184 -4.73 32.43 5.63
C GLU A 184 -4.49 32.80 7.10
N LEU A 185 -3.83 31.96 7.88
CA LEU A 185 -3.37 32.30 9.23
C LEU A 185 -2.14 33.21 9.22
N GLY A 186 -1.57 33.51 8.05
CA GLY A 186 -0.41 34.36 7.90
C GLY A 186 0.85 33.82 8.59
N ILE A 187 1.03 32.48 8.63
CA ILE A 187 2.20 31.85 9.23
C ILE A 187 3.41 32.09 8.32
N PRO A 188 4.51 32.70 8.81
CA PRO A 188 5.62 33.06 7.95
C PRO A 188 6.37 31.85 7.41
N MET A 189 6.39 31.68 6.10
CA MET A 189 7.08 30.60 5.40
C MET A 189 8.53 31.00 5.08
N LYS A 190 9.50 30.08 5.30
CA LYS A 190 10.90 30.21 4.88
C LYS A 190 11.18 29.49 3.57
N LYS A 191 10.42 28.46 3.27
CA LYS A 191 10.52 27.61 2.09
C LYS A 191 9.16 27.46 1.41
N ASN A 192 9.13 26.90 0.19
CA ASN A 192 7.90 26.57 -0.49
C ASN A 192 7.43 25.14 -0.15
N VAL A 193 6.10 24.97 -0.16
CA VAL A 193 5.41 23.68 -0.21
C VAL A 193 4.69 23.60 -1.53
N ARG A 194 4.79 22.46 -2.19
CA ARG A 194 4.14 22.22 -3.47
C ARG A 194 3.23 21.00 -3.35
N LEU A 195 1.94 21.18 -3.63
CA LEU A 195 1.01 20.06 -3.82
C LEU A 195 1.07 19.67 -5.29
N ILE A 196 1.43 18.42 -5.54
CA ILE A 196 1.51 17.80 -6.86
C ILE A 196 0.30 16.90 -7.02
N LEU A 197 -0.44 17.10 -8.12
CA LEU A 197 -1.68 16.38 -8.42
C LEU A 197 -1.47 15.56 -9.70
N GLY A 198 -1.28 14.26 -9.54
CA GLY A 198 -1.13 13.32 -10.63
C GLY A 198 -2.45 12.84 -11.22
N THR A 199 -2.38 12.12 -12.34
CA THR A 199 -3.56 11.65 -13.08
C THR A 199 -3.42 10.24 -13.66
N ASP A 200 -2.44 9.42 -13.18
CA ASP A 200 -2.15 8.06 -13.66
C ASP A 200 -1.58 7.14 -12.55
N GLU A 201 -1.86 7.39 -11.28
CA GLU A 201 -1.36 6.57 -10.17
C GLU A 201 -1.81 5.12 -10.33
N GLU A 202 -3.10 4.94 -10.49
CA GLU A 202 -3.82 3.66 -10.55
C GLU A 202 -3.45 2.78 -11.76
N CYS A 203 -2.75 3.38 -12.74
CA CYS A 203 -2.44 2.71 -13.99
C CYS A 203 -0.95 2.78 -14.39
N GLY A 204 -0.06 3.00 -13.41
CA GLY A 204 1.37 2.83 -13.60
C GLY A 204 2.23 4.08 -13.50
N SER A 205 1.68 5.21 -13.03
CA SER A 205 2.43 6.42 -12.60
C SER A 205 3.34 7.03 -13.68
N SER A 206 2.91 6.93 -14.95
CA SER A 206 3.67 7.50 -16.06
C SER A 206 3.63 9.04 -16.10
N ASP A 207 2.64 9.64 -15.46
CA ASP A 207 2.47 11.07 -15.23
C ASP A 207 3.59 11.66 -14.38
N ILE A 208 3.93 11.01 -13.25
CA ILE A 208 5.02 11.44 -12.37
C ILE A 208 6.38 11.24 -13.05
N THR A 209 6.54 10.19 -13.85
CA THR A 209 7.73 10.01 -14.69
C THR A 209 7.88 11.17 -15.67
N HIS A 210 6.79 11.61 -16.32
CA HIS A 210 6.77 12.78 -17.18
C HIS A 210 7.14 14.05 -16.40
N TYR A 211 6.50 14.29 -15.26
CA TYR A 211 6.71 15.48 -14.43
C TYR A 211 8.17 15.61 -13.97
N TYR A 212 8.74 14.57 -13.39
CA TYR A 212 10.13 14.61 -12.91
C TYR A 212 11.18 14.50 -14.03
N SER A 213 10.75 14.35 -15.29
CA SER A 213 11.67 14.55 -16.44
C SER A 213 11.98 16.03 -16.70
N VAL A 214 11.12 16.94 -16.23
CA VAL A 214 11.25 18.41 -16.45
C VAL A 214 11.39 19.19 -15.14
N GLU A 215 10.94 18.64 -14.02
CA GLU A 215 11.02 19.26 -12.70
C GLU A 215 11.91 18.46 -11.74
N LYS A 216 12.30 19.08 -10.65
CA LYS A 216 13.10 18.44 -9.59
C LYS A 216 12.23 18.05 -8.41
N GLU A 217 12.53 16.89 -7.82
CA GLU A 217 11.99 16.49 -6.53
C GLU A 217 12.37 17.51 -5.44
N ALA A 218 11.44 17.81 -4.53
CA ALA A 218 11.79 18.50 -3.30
C ALA A 218 12.66 17.60 -2.40
N PRO A 219 13.40 18.17 -1.44
CA PRO A 219 14.18 17.39 -0.49
C PRO A 219 13.38 16.36 0.30
N MET A 220 12.07 16.59 0.47
CA MET A 220 11.14 15.75 1.23
C MET A 220 9.82 15.65 0.48
N THR A 221 9.23 14.45 0.43
CA THR A 221 7.93 14.21 -0.19
C THR A 221 7.10 13.29 0.67
N PHE A 222 5.82 13.61 0.90
CA PHE A 222 4.89 12.61 1.39
C PHE A 222 3.67 12.49 0.47
N SER A 223 3.13 11.27 0.39
CA SER A 223 1.83 11.03 -0.24
C SER A 223 0.77 10.79 0.83
N PRO A 224 -0.40 11.46 0.77
CA PRO A 224 -1.52 11.22 1.65
C PRO A 224 -2.36 9.99 1.26
N ASP A 225 -1.96 9.30 0.22
CA ASP A 225 -2.61 8.13 -0.38
C ASP A 225 -2.25 6.83 0.36
N ALA A 226 -2.57 6.76 1.66
CA ALA A 226 -2.28 5.59 2.49
C ALA A 226 -2.99 5.64 3.85
N SER A 227 -2.43 4.93 4.83
CA SER A 227 -2.83 5.01 6.22
C SER A 227 -1.75 5.64 7.09
N PHE A 228 -2.16 6.27 8.21
CA PHE A 228 -1.24 6.65 9.28
C PHE A 228 -0.69 5.41 10.00
N PRO A 229 0.46 5.50 10.79
CA PRO A 229 1.23 6.72 11.01
C PRO A 229 2.14 7.14 9.87
N VAL A 230 3.24 6.43 9.60
CA VAL A 230 4.18 6.69 8.49
C VAL A 230 4.56 5.38 7.85
N ILE A 231 4.32 5.26 6.57
CA ILE A 231 4.82 4.17 5.75
C ILE A 231 6.14 4.64 5.14
N ASN A 232 7.24 4.23 5.75
CA ASN A 232 8.59 4.59 5.33
C ASN A 232 9.27 3.48 4.52
N ILE A 233 8.62 2.32 4.40
CA ILE A 233 9.10 1.19 3.63
C ILE A 233 7.97 0.67 2.74
N GLU A 234 8.23 0.62 1.44
CA GLU A 234 7.45 -0.13 0.48
C GLU A 234 8.29 -1.30 -0.03
N LYS A 235 7.83 -2.53 0.18
CA LYS A 235 8.58 -3.72 -0.22
C LYS A 235 8.82 -3.77 -1.71
N GLY A 236 9.94 -4.37 -2.10
CA GLY A 236 10.22 -4.69 -3.48
C GLY A 236 9.23 -5.72 -4.03
N ARG A 237 9.25 -5.91 -5.34
CA ARG A 237 8.36 -6.86 -6.00
C ARG A 237 9.08 -7.67 -7.08
N ILE A 238 8.78 -8.97 -7.09
CA ILE A 238 9.07 -9.84 -8.23
C ILE A 238 7.73 -10.33 -8.78
N GLY A 239 7.36 -9.90 -10.00
CA GLY A 239 6.33 -10.55 -10.79
C GLY A 239 6.99 -11.71 -11.54
N GLY A 240 6.98 -12.89 -10.96
CA GLY A 240 7.70 -14.03 -11.52
C GLY A 240 6.92 -14.67 -12.68
N ASN A 241 7.41 -14.54 -13.92
CA ASN A 241 6.86 -15.20 -15.08
C ASN A 241 7.77 -16.37 -15.50
N PHE A 242 7.19 -17.52 -15.78
CA PHE A 242 7.92 -18.72 -16.16
C PHE A 242 7.13 -19.56 -17.16
N THR A 243 7.86 -20.32 -18.00
CA THR A 243 7.30 -21.14 -19.07
C THR A 243 8.03 -22.47 -19.18
N ALA A 244 7.35 -23.50 -19.72
CA ALA A 244 8.00 -24.71 -20.20
C ALA A 244 7.26 -25.26 -21.41
N GLU A 245 7.98 -26.00 -22.26
CA GLU A 245 7.44 -26.70 -23.42
C GLU A 245 7.62 -28.21 -23.25
N PHE A 246 6.68 -29.00 -23.77
CA PHE A 246 6.67 -30.47 -23.68
C PHE A 246 6.36 -31.12 -25.01
N GLU A 247 6.88 -32.34 -25.22
CA GLU A 247 6.34 -33.23 -26.22
C GLU A 247 5.01 -33.83 -25.74
N PRO A 248 3.94 -33.75 -26.54
CA PRO A 248 2.66 -34.39 -26.21
C PRO A 248 2.78 -35.87 -25.94
N SER A 249 1.95 -36.40 -25.05
CA SER A 249 1.90 -37.82 -24.71
C SER A 249 0.49 -38.38 -24.84
N ASP A 250 0.34 -39.48 -25.55
CA ASP A 250 -0.94 -40.21 -25.66
C ASP A 250 -1.12 -41.26 -24.55
N ARG A 251 -0.19 -41.35 -23.59
CA ARG A 251 -0.27 -42.30 -22.48
C ARG A 251 -1.36 -41.86 -21.48
N LEU A 252 -2.20 -42.81 -21.10
CA LEU A 252 -3.27 -42.62 -20.13
C LEU A 252 -2.87 -43.17 -18.73
N PRO A 253 -3.40 -42.58 -17.64
CA PRO A 253 -4.17 -41.33 -17.58
C PRO A 253 -3.29 -40.09 -17.85
N LYS A 254 -3.86 -39.05 -18.48
CA LYS A 254 -3.14 -37.80 -18.77
C LYS A 254 -3.93 -36.57 -18.38
N MET A 255 -3.24 -35.48 -18.13
CA MET A 255 -3.83 -34.14 -17.98
C MET A 255 -3.94 -33.49 -19.37
N VAL A 256 -5.13 -33.00 -19.71
CA VAL A 256 -5.42 -32.30 -20.97
C VAL A 256 -5.18 -30.79 -20.82
N SER A 257 -5.65 -30.22 -19.70
CA SER A 257 -5.46 -28.80 -19.43
C SER A 257 -5.52 -28.53 -17.94
N PHE A 258 -4.93 -27.38 -17.55
CA PHE A 258 -5.06 -26.77 -16.23
C PHE A 258 -5.23 -25.27 -16.43
N HIS A 259 -6.12 -24.63 -15.66
CA HIS A 259 -6.31 -23.18 -15.65
C HIS A 259 -6.57 -22.65 -14.25
N SER A 260 -5.86 -21.58 -13.88
CA SER A 260 -6.13 -20.84 -12.64
C SER A 260 -5.55 -19.44 -12.68
N GLY A 261 -6.27 -18.51 -12.03
CA GLY A 261 -5.83 -17.13 -11.84
C GLY A 261 -6.21 -16.19 -12.97
N THR A 262 -6.34 -14.91 -12.63
CA THR A 262 -6.70 -13.84 -13.58
C THR A 262 -5.83 -12.59 -13.43
N LYS A 263 -5.14 -12.46 -12.30
CA LYS A 263 -4.26 -11.32 -11.98
C LYS A 263 -3.10 -11.77 -11.10
N THR A 264 -1.91 -11.28 -11.39
CA THR A 264 -0.69 -11.64 -10.68
C THR A 264 -0.74 -11.30 -9.18
N ASN A 265 -1.37 -10.18 -8.80
CA ASN A 265 -1.45 -9.73 -7.40
C ASN A 265 -2.61 -10.34 -6.59
N VAL A 266 -3.24 -11.39 -7.09
CA VAL A 266 -4.38 -12.07 -6.44
C VAL A 266 -4.05 -13.52 -6.16
N VAL A 267 -4.28 -13.98 -4.92
CA VAL A 267 -4.33 -15.41 -4.58
C VAL A 267 -5.58 -15.99 -5.23
N PRO A 268 -5.47 -16.98 -6.15
CA PRO A 268 -6.64 -17.47 -6.86
C PRO A 268 -7.53 -18.36 -5.99
N GLY A 269 -8.81 -18.00 -5.90
CA GLY A 269 -9.84 -18.77 -5.21
C GLY A 269 -10.51 -19.84 -6.07
N ALA A 270 -10.09 -20.00 -7.33
CA ALA A 270 -10.61 -21.03 -8.23
C ALA A 270 -9.50 -21.60 -9.12
N ALA A 271 -9.56 -22.91 -9.37
CA ALA A 271 -8.71 -23.60 -10.34
C ALA A 271 -9.48 -24.75 -10.94
N GLU A 272 -9.14 -25.13 -12.17
CA GLU A 272 -9.73 -26.31 -12.84
C GLU A 272 -8.71 -27.05 -13.69
N ALA A 273 -8.91 -28.36 -13.84
CA ALA A 273 -8.10 -29.19 -14.71
C ALA A 273 -8.97 -30.28 -15.35
N LEU A 274 -8.61 -30.64 -16.58
CA LEU A 274 -9.24 -31.72 -17.37
C LEU A 274 -8.29 -32.89 -17.52
N PHE A 275 -8.82 -34.11 -17.39
CA PHE A 275 -8.05 -35.35 -17.46
C PHE A 275 -8.73 -36.37 -18.36
N GLU A 276 -7.93 -37.16 -19.07
CA GLU A 276 -8.38 -38.32 -19.83
C GLU A 276 -7.88 -39.59 -19.16
N GLY A 277 -8.75 -40.61 -19.03
CA GLY A 277 -8.41 -41.95 -18.55
C GLY A 277 -8.34 -42.12 -17.03
N LEU A 278 -8.74 -41.13 -16.22
CA LEU A 278 -8.89 -41.28 -14.75
C LEU A 278 -10.21 -41.95 -14.40
N ASP A 279 -10.21 -42.72 -13.31
CA ASP A 279 -11.44 -43.23 -12.69
C ASP A 279 -12.10 -42.14 -11.82
N GLY A 280 -13.38 -41.85 -12.10
CA GLY A 280 -14.11 -40.76 -11.43
C GLY A 280 -14.35 -41.00 -9.93
N ASP A 281 -14.74 -42.25 -9.56
CA ASP A 281 -15.07 -42.60 -8.16
C ASP A 281 -13.82 -42.61 -7.26
N GLU A 282 -12.72 -43.15 -7.79
CA GLU A 282 -11.42 -43.14 -7.09
C GLU A 282 -10.88 -41.71 -6.95
N THR A 283 -10.98 -40.89 -8.01
CA THR A 283 -10.58 -39.49 -8.00
C THR A 283 -11.41 -38.66 -7.02
N GLU A 284 -12.74 -38.83 -7.00
CA GLU A 284 -13.59 -38.12 -6.05
C GLU A 284 -13.30 -38.52 -4.61
N THR A 285 -13.05 -39.80 -4.34
CA THR A 285 -12.66 -40.28 -3.02
C THR A 285 -11.35 -39.67 -2.53
N LEU A 286 -10.33 -39.63 -3.40
CA LEU A 286 -9.04 -39.01 -3.12
C LEU A 286 -9.21 -37.50 -2.85
N ALA A 287 -9.90 -36.79 -3.74
CA ALA A 287 -10.15 -35.37 -3.63
C ALA A 287 -10.81 -35.00 -2.30
N LYS A 288 -11.88 -35.71 -1.92
CA LYS A 288 -12.57 -35.51 -0.63
C LYS A 288 -11.67 -35.77 0.57
N SER A 289 -10.77 -36.75 0.50
CA SER A 289 -9.85 -37.05 1.59
C SER A 289 -8.83 -35.93 1.88
N MET A 290 -8.59 -35.04 0.90
CA MET A 290 -7.62 -33.95 1.00
C MET A 290 -8.24 -32.59 1.34
N GLU A 291 -9.57 -32.46 1.26
CA GLU A 291 -10.25 -31.17 1.46
C GLU A 291 -9.97 -30.52 2.84
N GLU A 292 -9.98 -31.30 3.91
CA GLU A 292 -9.75 -30.78 5.26
C GLU A 292 -8.30 -30.33 5.46
N GLU A 293 -7.32 -31.12 4.95
CA GLU A 293 -5.90 -30.80 5.03
C GLU A 293 -5.56 -29.53 4.27
N LEU A 294 -6.07 -29.39 3.04
CA LEU A 294 -5.76 -28.26 2.15
C LEU A 294 -6.65 -27.03 2.39
N GLY A 295 -7.81 -27.18 3.03
CA GLY A 295 -8.80 -26.11 3.16
C GLY A 295 -9.45 -25.72 1.82
N ILE A 296 -9.33 -26.57 0.79
CA ILE A 296 -9.85 -26.42 -0.57
C ILE A 296 -10.96 -27.42 -0.82
N ARG A 297 -12.07 -26.99 -1.41
CA ARG A 297 -13.15 -27.90 -1.84
C ARG A 297 -12.92 -28.32 -3.27
N PHE A 298 -13.16 -29.62 -3.56
CA PHE A 298 -13.04 -30.15 -4.89
C PHE A 298 -14.39 -30.64 -5.42
N THR A 299 -14.61 -30.48 -6.71
CA THR A 299 -15.76 -31.03 -7.43
C THR A 299 -15.24 -31.84 -8.61
N VAL A 300 -15.63 -33.09 -8.68
CA VAL A 300 -15.28 -34.00 -9.77
C VAL A 300 -16.51 -34.19 -10.65
N SER A 301 -16.38 -33.99 -11.96
CA SER A 301 -17.48 -34.11 -12.92
C SER A 301 -16.98 -34.60 -14.28
N SER A 302 -17.87 -35.08 -15.14
CA SER A 302 -17.53 -35.47 -16.51
C SER A 302 -17.86 -34.32 -17.46
N GLU A 303 -16.91 -33.96 -18.34
CA GLU A 303 -17.05 -32.91 -19.34
C GLU A 303 -16.44 -33.38 -20.66
N ASP A 304 -17.23 -33.51 -21.73
CA ASP A 304 -16.83 -33.90 -23.08
C ASP A 304 -15.96 -35.21 -23.17
N GLY A 305 -16.25 -36.18 -22.30
CA GLY A 305 -15.53 -37.44 -22.23
C GLY A 305 -14.24 -37.42 -21.39
N CYS A 306 -13.89 -36.27 -20.82
CA CYS A 306 -12.83 -36.09 -19.85
C CYS A 306 -13.40 -36.01 -18.42
N LEU A 307 -12.54 -36.22 -17.42
CA LEU A 307 -12.84 -35.93 -16.03
C LEU A 307 -12.38 -34.52 -15.69
N LYS A 308 -13.30 -33.67 -15.26
CA LYS A 308 -13.01 -32.31 -14.78
C LYS A 308 -12.88 -32.31 -13.27
N ILE A 309 -11.81 -31.73 -12.75
CA ILE A 309 -11.63 -31.43 -11.35
C ILE A 309 -11.62 -29.91 -11.20
N ALA A 310 -12.58 -29.36 -10.45
CA ALA A 310 -12.63 -27.96 -10.07
C ALA A 310 -12.28 -27.80 -8.59
N ALA A 311 -11.41 -26.86 -8.27
CA ALA A 311 -10.99 -26.50 -6.91
C ALA A 311 -11.55 -25.14 -6.55
N ALA A 312 -12.14 -25.03 -5.34
CA ALA A 312 -12.68 -23.81 -4.79
C ALA A 312 -12.02 -23.46 -3.44
N GLY A 313 -11.32 -22.36 -3.43
CA GLY A 313 -10.68 -21.73 -2.28
C GLY A 313 -11.27 -20.36 -1.99
N GLU A 314 -10.44 -19.39 -1.60
CA GLU A 314 -10.83 -18.02 -1.28
C GLU A 314 -9.82 -17.05 -1.90
N ASN A 315 -10.31 -16.03 -2.62
CA ASN A 315 -9.42 -14.98 -3.13
C ASN A 315 -8.77 -14.20 -1.98
N GLY A 316 -7.55 -13.73 -2.21
CA GLY A 316 -6.83 -12.88 -1.29
C GLY A 316 -5.85 -11.97 -2.04
N HIS A 317 -5.34 -10.93 -1.39
CA HIS A 317 -4.30 -10.11 -1.97
C HIS A 317 -2.93 -10.79 -1.81
N ALA A 318 -2.10 -10.81 -2.85
CA ALA A 318 -0.79 -11.47 -2.85
C ALA A 318 0.20 -10.94 -1.79
N MET A 319 0.01 -9.71 -1.29
CA MET A 319 0.82 -9.17 -0.19
C MET A 319 0.56 -9.85 1.16
N ALA A 320 -0.56 -10.55 1.31
CA ALA A 320 -0.96 -11.27 2.52
C ALA A 320 -1.58 -12.63 2.15
N PRO A 321 -0.78 -13.55 1.52
CA PRO A 321 -1.32 -14.76 0.89
C PRO A 321 -2.01 -15.72 1.87
N TRP A 322 -1.69 -15.66 3.15
CA TRP A 322 -2.34 -16.43 4.23
C TRP A 322 -3.80 -16.03 4.52
N LYS A 323 -4.25 -14.87 4.02
CA LYS A 323 -5.65 -14.42 4.15
C LYS A 323 -6.56 -15.02 3.07
N GLY A 324 -5.99 -15.62 2.03
CA GLY A 324 -6.68 -16.38 1.00
C GLY A 324 -6.53 -17.88 1.17
N LYS A 325 -7.25 -18.65 0.35
CA LYS A 325 -7.08 -20.09 0.18
C LYS A 325 -6.76 -20.37 -1.28
N ASN A 326 -5.51 -20.67 -1.56
CA ASN A 326 -5.00 -20.78 -2.93
C ASN A 326 -5.48 -22.08 -3.60
N ALA A 327 -6.50 -21.97 -4.45
CA ALA A 327 -7.07 -23.10 -5.17
C ALA A 327 -6.08 -23.71 -6.19
N LEU A 328 -5.20 -22.90 -6.78
CA LEU A 328 -4.17 -23.34 -7.73
C LEU A 328 -3.24 -24.35 -7.07
N THR A 329 -2.59 -23.95 -5.96
CA THR A 329 -1.64 -24.83 -5.27
C THR A 329 -2.33 -26.01 -4.61
N GLY A 330 -3.59 -25.84 -4.16
CA GLY A 330 -4.40 -26.95 -3.66
C GLY A 330 -4.69 -28.00 -4.75
N LEU A 331 -5.03 -27.57 -5.96
CA LEU A 331 -5.27 -28.49 -7.07
C LEU A 331 -3.96 -29.17 -7.54
N LEU A 332 -2.83 -28.46 -7.57
CA LEU A 332 -1.52 -29.08 -7.85
C LEU A 332 -1.18 -30.17 -6.82
N SER A 333 -1.49 -29.93 -5.52
CA SER A 333 -1.27 -30.94 -4.47
C SER A 333 -2.15 -32.19 -4.64
N LEU A 334 -3.36 -32.04 -5.17
CA LEU A 334 -4.21 -33.19 -5.52
C LEU A 334 -3.65 -33.93 -6.74
N ILE A 335 -3.23 -33.20 -7.80
CA ILE A 335 -2.67 -33.77 -9.03
C ILE A 335 -1.41 -34.60 -8.73
N GLU A 336 -0.58 -34.19 -7.77
CA GLU A 336 0.60 -34.93 -7.32
C GLU A 336 0.28 -36.39 -6.89
N ARG A 337 -0.94 -36.65 -6.42
CA ARG A 337 -1.39 -37.96 -5.95
C ARG A 337 -2.21 -38.76 -6.96
N LEU A 338 -2.50 -38.16 -8.12
CA LEU A 338 -3.21 -38.87 -9.21
C LEU A 338 -2.28 -39.81 -9.95
N PRO A 339 -2.77 -40.97 -10.44
CA PRO A 339 -1.95 -41.98 -11.14
C PRO A 339 -1.68 -41.60 -12.60
N LEU A 340 -1.19 -40.39 -12.86
CA LEU A 340 -0.92 -39.90 -14.20
C LEU A 340 0.27 -40.60 -14.85
N ALA A 341 0.19 -40.80 -16.15
CA ALA A 341 1.28 -41.38 -16.91
C ALA A 341 2.47 -40.39 -16.99
N GLU A 342 3.66 -40.87 -16.66
CA GLU A 342 4.90 -40.09 -16.69
C GLU A 342 5.17 -39.47 -18.08
N CYS A 343 5.26 -38.14 -18.13
CA CYS A 343 5.62 -37.38 -19.33
C CYS A 343 6.28 -36.04 -18.92
N GLY A 344 6.70 -35.22 -19.89
CA GLY A 344 7.31 -33.90 -19.62
C GLY A 344 6.39 -32.96 -18.86
N GLN A 345 5.12 -32.91 -19.23
CA GLN A 345 4.09 -32.10 -18.55
C GLN A 345 3.93 -32.49 -17.07
N VAL A 346 3.78 -33.78 -16.77
CA VAL A 346 3.62 -34.29 -15.40
C VAL A 346 4.85 -33.96 -14.55
N LYS A 347 6.06 -34.14 -15.10
CA LYS A 347 7.30 -33.78 -14.41
C LYS A 347 7.36 -32.29 -14.06
N ALA A 348 6.92 -31.40 -14.94
CA ALA A 348 6.89 -29.98 -14.68
C ALA A 348 5.85 -29.62 -13.59
N VAL A 349 4.67 -30.27 -13.59
CA VAL A 349 3.67 -30.11 -12.52
C VAL A 349 4.22 -30.55 -11.17
N HIS A 350 4.87 -31.69 -11.09
CA HIS A 350 5.54 -32.17 -9.86
C HIS A 350 6.65 -31.20 -9.41
N ALA A 351 7.41 -30.62 -10.35
CA ALA A 351 8.41 -29.61 -10.03
C ALA A 351 7.77 -28.33 -9.46
N LEU A 352 6.69 -27.82 -10.06
CA LEU A 352 5.98 -26.64 -9.56
C LEU A 352 5.40 -26.89 -8.15
N ASN A 353 4.79 -28.05 -7.92
CA ASN A 353 4.26 -28.39 -6.60
C ASN A 353 5.37 -28.51 -5.53
N ARG A 354 6.57 -28.96 -5.91
CA ARG A 354 7.73 -29.00 -5.01
C ARG A 354 8.33 -27.60 -4.77
N LEU A 355 8.41 -26.76 -5.79
CA LEU A 355 9.01 -25.42 -5.70
C LEU A 355 8.09 -24.39 -5.03
N MET A 356 6.78 -24.53 -5.20
CA MET A 356 5.76 -23.63 -4.63
C MET A 356 4.61 -24.46 -4.04
N PRO A 357 4.86 -25.26 -2.99
CA PRO A 357 3.85 -26.14 -2.40
C PRO A 357 2.73 -25.34 -1.75
N HIS A 358 1.58 -25.98 -1.59
CA HIS A 358 0.45 -25.39 -0.89
C HIS A 358 0.82 -24.98 0.53
N GLY A 359 0.51 -23.72 0.91
CA GLY A 359 0.82 -23.16 2.23
C GLY A 359 2.23 -22.58 2.39
N ASP A 360 3.09 -22.65 1.37
CA ASP A 360 4.37 -21.92 1.39
C ASP A 360 4.18 -20.45 0.96
N TRP A 361 3.81 -19.63 1.90
CA TRP A 361 3.59 -18.19 1.70
C TRP A 361 4.85 -17.34 1.71
N TYR A 362 6.01 -17.96 1.99
CA TYR A 362 7.28 -17.26 2.21
C TYR A 362 8.39 -17.66 1.22
N GLY A 363 8.11 -18.59 0.30
CA GLY A 363 9.06 -19.07 -0.70
C GLY A 363 10.19 -19.90 -0.11
N GLU A 364 9.93 -20.66 0.96
CA GLU A 364 10.92 -21.52 1.59
C GLU A 364 11.39 -22.64 0.67
N ALA A 365 10.46 -23.30 0.01
CA ALA A 365 10.76 -24.38 -0.95
C ALA A 365 11.49 -23.83 -2.18
N LEU A 366 11.11 -22.65 -2.66
CA LEU A 366 11.79 -21.95 -3.74
C LEU A 366 13.19 -21.42 -3.34
N GLY A 367 13.48 -21.37 -2.03
CA GLY A 367 14.79 -20.99 -1.50
C GLY A 367 15.01 -19.47 -1.39
N ILE A 368 13.93 -18.70 -1.38
CA ILE A 368 13.97 -17.22 -1.28
C ILE A 368 13.41 -16.69 0.03
N LYS A 369 13.07 -17.56 0.96
CA LYS A 369 12.58 -17.14 2.29
C LYS A 369 13.64 -16.28 2.98
N MET A 370 13.27 -15.07 3.31
CA MET A 370 14.11 -14.11 4.01
C MET A 370 13.27 -13.10 4.78
N SER A 371 13.89 -12.45 5.74
CA SER A 371 13.28 -11.36 6.51
C SER A 371 14.35 -10.42 7.05
N ASP A 372 13.96 -9.18 7.32
CA ASP A 372 14.74 -8.24 8.12
C ASP A 372 13.87 -7.60 9.21
N GLU A 373 14.52 -6.93 10.16
CA GLU A 373 13.86 -6.37 11.34
C GLU A 373 12.92 -5.20 10.99
N GLU A 374 13.22 -4.45 9.93
CA GLU A 374 12.49 -3.23 9.56
C GLU A 374 11.31 -3.50 8.62
N SER A 375 11.49 -4.37 7.62
CA SER A 375 10.48 -4.64 6.60
C SER A 375 9.77 -6.00 6.75
N GLY A 376 10.23 -6.86 7.67
CA GLY A 376 9.64 -8.16 7.94
C GLY A 376 9.91 -9.20 6.82
N GLU A 377 9.02 -10.18 6.69
CA GLU A 377 9.23 -11.36 5.85
C GLU A 377 8.94 -11.09 4.36
N LEU A 378 9.66 -11.79 3.47
CA LEU A 378 9.25 -11.96 2.07
C LEU A 378 7.91 -12.69 2.01
N THR A 379 7.03 -12.33 1.06
CA THR A 379 5.82 -13.10 0.78
C THR A 379 5.81 -13.64 -0.64
N LEU A 380 5.18 -14.81 -0.86
CA LEU A 380 5.02 -15.45 -2.15
C LEU A 380 3.58 -15.91 -2.36
N ALA A 381 2.98 -15.52 -3.47
CA ALA A 381 1.69 -16.00 -3.91
C ALA A 381 1.82 -16.58 -5.33
N PHE A 382 1.61 -17.88 -5.50
CA PHE A 382 1.47 -18.48 -6.83
C PHE A 382 0.09 -18.09 -7.36
N SER A 383 0.05 -17.26 -8.39
CA SER A 383 -1.13 -16.47 -8.75
C SER A 383 -1.82 -16.92 -10.03
N MET A 384 -1.06 -17.36 -11.02
CA MET A 384 -1.61 -17.76 -12.33
C MET A 384 -0.88 -18.96 -12.89
N LEU A 385 -1.63 -19.88 -13.51
CA LEU A 385 -1.08 -21.04 -14.20
C LEU A 385 -2.03 -21.53 -15.28
N ASP A 386 -1.50 -21.62 -16.48
CA ASP A 386 -2.13 -22.26 -17.63
C ASP A 386 -1.25 -23.42 -18.11
N ILE A 387 -1.83 -24.61 -18.26
CA ILE A 387 -1.12 -25.78 -18.80
C ILE A 387 -1.95 -26.39 -19.93
N SER A 388 -1.28 -26.66 -21.04
CA SER A 388 -1.78 -27.43 -22.15
C SER A 388 -1.02 -28.77 -22.27
N GLU A 389 -1.35 -29.60 -23.25
CA GLU A 389 -0.58 -30.81 -23.53
C GLU A 389 0.86 -30.51 -24.03
N LYS A 390 1.18 -29.26 -24.42
CA LYS A 390 2.46 -28.89 -25.06
C LYS A 390 3.26 -27.86 -24.27
N SER A 391 2.63 -27.09 -23.39
CA SER A 391 3.27 -25.98 -22.72
C SER A 391 2.63 -25.66 -21.38
N LEU A 392 3.37 -25.01 -20.53
CA LEU A 392 2.85 -24.28 -19.40
C LEU A 392 3.34 -22.82 -19.41
N GLU A 393 2.50 -21.95 -18.86
CA GLU A 393 2.83 -20.57 -18.55
C GLU A 393 2.28 -20.26 -17.16
N GLY A 394 3.09 -19.66 -16.30
CA GLY A 394 2.68 -19.35 -14.94
C GLY A 394 3.30 -18.05 -14.42
N GLU A 395 2.61 -17.47 -13.43
CA GLU A 395 3.05 -16.26 -12.75
C GLU A 395 2.87 -16.38 -11.24
N PHE A 396 3.78 -15.74 -10.49
CA PHE A 396 3.65 -15.53 -9.06
C PHE A 396 3.95 -14.06 -8.70
N ASP A 397 3.44 -13.61 -7.55
CA ASP A 397 3.78 -12.32 -6.93
C ASP A 397 4.59 -12.56 -5.66
N SER A 398 5.75 -11.92 -5.55
CA SER A 398 6.56 -11.94 -4.34
C SER A 398 6.83 -10.51 -3.87
N ARG A 399 6.58 -10.23 -2.57
CA ARG A 399 6.89 -8.95 -1.93
C ARG A 399 8.17 -9.10 -1.12
N CYS A 400 9.17 -8.32 -1.50
CA CYS A 400 10.55 -8.52 -1.09
C CYS A 400 10.95 -7.52 0.00
N PRO A 401 11.53 -7.96 1.13
CA PRO A 401 12.05 -7.09 2.18
C PRO A 401 13.26 -6.28 1.70
N ILE A 402 13.75 -5.34 2.53
CA ILE A 402 14.88 -4.46 2.18
C ILE A 402 16.15 -5.26 1.90
N CYS A 403 16.35 -6.39 2.59
CA CYS A 403 17.52 -7.26 2.41
C CYS A 403 17.51 -8.07 1.09
N ALA A 404 16.44 -7.99 0.30
CA ALA A 404 16.34 -8.70 -0.97
C ALA A 404 17.20 -8.02 -2.04
N THR A 405 17.94 -8.85 -2.77
CA THR A 405 18.75 -8.46 -3.93
C THR A 405 18.45 -9.38 -5.10
N LYS A 406 18.94 -9.05 -6.29
CA LYS A 406 18.82 -9.92 -7.46
C LYS A 406 19.47 -11.27 -7.19
N GLU A 407 20.63 -11.28 -6.54
CA GLU A 407 21.45 -12.47 -6.30
C GLU A 407 20.80 -13.45 -5.33
N ASN A 408 20.12 -12.96 -4.29
CA ASN A 408 19.44 -13.82 -3.29
C ASN A 408 17.98 -14.10 -3.60
N THR A 409 17.47 -13.62 -4.75
CA THR A 409 16.10 -13.85 -5.21
C THR A 409 16.07 -14.37 -6.65
N ILE A 410 16.11 -13.52 -7.66
CA ILE A 410 15.96 -13.86 -9.09
C ILE A 410 16.94 -14.95 -9.52
N ASP A 411 18.21 -14.84 -9.12
CA ASP A 411 19.23 -15.80 -9.54
C ASP A 411 19.00 -17.18 -8.87
N VAL A 412 18.53 -17.20 -7.60
CA VAL A 412 18.15 -18.44 -6.91
C VAL A 412 16.91 -19.09 -7.54
N ILE A 413 15.87 -18.29 -7.86
CA ILE A 413 14.66 -18.79 -8.54
C ILE A 413 15.01 -19.40 -9.89
N ARG A 414 15.82 -18.67 -10.67
CA ARG A 414 16.24 -19.13 -12.01
C ARG A 414 16.99 -20.44 -11.91
N GLU A 415 17.99 -20.57 -11.05
CA GLU A 415 18.75 -21.79 -10.87
C GLU A 415 17.86 -22.99 -10.56
N LYS A 416 16.90 -22.83 -9.65
CA LYS A 416 15.99 -23.92 -9.25
C LYS A 416 14.99 -24.29 -10.34
N MET A 417 14.36 -23.31 -11.00
CA MET A 417 13.38 -23.59 -12.05
C MET A 417 14.03 -24.21 -13.29
N GLU A 418 15.19 -23.67 -13.73
CA GLU A 418 15.92 -24.18 -14.89
C GLU A 418 16.46 -25.60 -14.65
N ALA A 419 16.81 -25.96 -13.41
CA ALA A 419 17.20 -27.34 -13.07
C ALA A 419 16.08 -28.35 -13.30
N ASP A 420 14.83 -27.91 -13.28
CA ASP A 420 13.63 -28.72 -13.58
C ASP A 420 13.09 -28.51 -15.02
N GLY A 421 13.83 -27.81 -15.88
CA GLY A 421 13.43 -27.54 -17.27
C GLY A 421 12.34 -26.49 -17.43
N ILE A 422 12.14 -25.62 -16.41
CA ILE A 422 11.19 -24.50 -16.42
C ILE A 422 11.99 -23.22 -16.62
N SER A 423 11.74 -22.48 -17.70
CA SER A 423 12.40 -21.23 -18.03
C SER A 423 11.84 -20.10 -17.17
N PHE A 424 12.69 -19.43 -16.39
CA PHE A 424 12.30 -18.25 -15.62
C PHE A 424 12.59 -16.96 -16.41
N ASN A 425 11.55 -16.26 -16.82
CA ASN A 425 11.63 -15.16 -17.79
C ASN A 425 11.80 -13.78 -17.15
N THR A 426 11.70 -13.66 -15.82
CA THR A 426 11.87 -12.39 -15.11
C THR A 426 13.35 -12.08 -14.89
N GLU A 427 13.80 -10.91 -15.33
CA GLU A 427 15.19 -10.49 -15.22
C GLU A 427 15.47 -9.50 -14.07
N LYS A 428 14.45 -8.75 -13.66
CA LYS A 428 14.58 -7.64 -12.72
C LYS A 428 13.55 -7.71 -11.61
N MET A 429 13.98 -7.31 -10.43
CA MET A 429 13.14 -7.03 -9.28
C MET A 429 12.85 -5.52 -9.22
N LYS A 430 11.63 -5.12 -8.91
CA LYS A 430 11.37 -3.78 -8.42
C LYS A 430 12.01 -3.69 -7.03
N SER A 431 13.02 -2.83 -6.88
CA SER A 431 13.75 -2.71 -5.61
C SER A 431 12.85 -2.22 -4.48
N PRO A 432 13.08 -2.62 -3.23
CA PRO A 432 12.38 -2.02 -2.10
C PRO A 432 12.70 -0.53 -2.01
N HIS A 433 11.73 0.26 -1.54
CA HIS A 433 11.90 1.65 -1.17
C HIS A 433 12.00 1.78 0.34
N HIS A 434 12.94 2.58 0.83
CA HIS A 434 13.16 2.77 2.26
C HIS A 434 13.66 4.19 2.58
N VAL A 435 12.96 4.88 3.47
CA VAL A 435 13.43 6.11 4.12
C VAL A 435 13.73 5.82 5.59
N PRO A 436 14.95 6.13 6.11
CA PRO A 436 15.32 5.80 7.47
C PRO A 436 14.35 6.39 8.51
N ALA A 437 13.91 5.55 9.45
CA ALA A 437 12.98 5.94 10.52
C ALA A 437 13.55 7.02 11.46
N ASP A 438 14.87 7.11 11.58
CA ASP A 438 15.57 8.09 12.39
C ASP A 438 15.85 9.42 11.66
N SER A 439 15.45 9.55 10.37
CA SER A 439 15.56 10.81 9.63
C SER A 439 14.74 11.93 10.28
N GLU A 440 15.21 13.17 10.17
CA GLU A 440 14.47 14.36 10.65
C GLU A 440 13.08 14.44 10.04
N PHE A 441 12.94 14.08 8.77
CA PHE A 441 11.67 14.10 8.05
C PHE A 441 10.66 13.14 8.69
N VAL A 442 11.01 11.86 8.82
CA VAL A 442 10.13 10.85 9.41
C VAL A 442 9.76 11.20 10.85
N LYS A 443 10.73 11.66 11.66
CA LYS A 443 10.47 12.12 13.03
C LYS A 443 9.50 13.28 13.09
N THR A 444 9.58 14.22 12.15
CA THR A 444 8.65 15.36 12.08
C THR A 444 7.23 14.88 11.76
N LEU A 445 7.07 13.97 10.80
CA LEU A 445 5.77 13.38 10.46
C LEU A 445 5.15 12.64 11.66
N LEU A 446 5.92 11.78 12.32
CA LEU A 446 5.48 11.06 13.51
C LEU A 446 5.08 12.00 14.65
N SER A 447 5.85 13.06 14.89
CA SER A 447 5.53 14.08 15.91
C SER A 447 4.22 14.82 15.61
N ALA A 448 3.99 15.19 14.32
CA ALA A 448 2.76 15.84 13.89
C ALA A 448 1.55 14.91 14.07
N TYR A 449 1.69 13.63 13.67
CA TYR A 449 0.66 12.61 13.89
C TYR A 449 0.32 12.44 15.38
N GLU A 450 1.32 12.22 16.25
CA GLU A 450 1.10 12.09 17.71
C GLU A 450 0.40 13.30 18.32
N LYS A 451 0.76 14.50 17.84
CA LYS A 451 0.25 15.77 18.34
C LYS A 451 -1.26 15.93 18.13
N TYR A 452 -1.81 15.45 17.02
CA TYR A 452 -3.22 15.62 16.67
C TYR A 452 -4.05 14.35 16.90
N SER A 453 -3.51 13.16 16.64
CA SER A 453 -4.22 11.89 16.87
C SER A 453 -4.26 11.50 18.36
N GLY A 454 -3.26 11.93 19.14
CA GLY A 454 -3.05 11.47 20.52
C GLY A 454 -2.58 10.03 20.62
N ARG A 455 -2.25 9.39 19.49
CA ARG A 455 -1.75 8.02 19.38
C ARG A 455 -0.24 8.02 19.28
N LYS A 456 0.40 6.91 19.61
CA LYS A 456 1.84 6.72 19.38
C LYS A 456 2.10 6.59 17.89
N GLY A 457 3.09 7.32 17.39
CA GLY A 457 3.59 7.19 16.03
C GLY A 457 4.60 6.06 15.90
N GLU A 458 4.53 5.34 14.78
CA GLU A 458 5.49 4.30 14.42
C GLU A 458 5.68 4.24 12.90
N CYS A 459 6.77 3.66 12.46
CA CYS A 459 7.03 3.39 11.05
C CYS A 459 6.45 2.05 10.66
N ILE A 460 5.92 1.96 9.44
CA ILE A 460 5.26 0.77 8.90
C ILE A 460 5.89 0.38 7.57
N ALA A 461 6.08 -0.92 7.37
CA ALA A 461 6.43 -1.50 6.08
C ALA A 461 5.18 -2.10 5.42
N ILE A 462 4.96 -1.80 4.13
CA ILE A 462 3.86 -2.37 3.36
C ILE A 462 4.34 -3.15 2.13
N GLY A 463 3.55 -4.12 1.71
CA GLY A 463 3.77 -4.86 0.47
C GLY A 463 3.17 -4.18 -0.76
N GLY A 464 2.38 -3.13 -0.58
CA GLY A 464 1.87 -2.26 -1.65
C GLY A 464 2.91 -1.24 -2.09
N GLY A 465 2.51 -0.30 -2.94
CA GLY A 465 3.34 0.82 -3.34
C GLY A 465 2.43 1.98 -3.76
N THR A 466 2.93 3.18 -3.58
CA THR A 466 2.31 4.44 -3.99
C THR A 466 3.26 5.19 -4.92
N TYR A 467 2.92 6.39 -5.32
CA TYR A 467 3.82 7.27 -6.08
C TYR A 467 5.21 7.42 -5.48
N VAL A 468 5.33 7.38 -4.14
CA VAL A 468 6.61 7.66 -3.47
C VAL A 468 7.65 6.55 -3.63
N HIS A 469 7.27 5.38 -4.12
CA HIS A 469 8.18 4.23 -4.29
C HIS A 469 9.47 4.56 -5.05
N ASN A 470 9.37 5.40 -6.05
CA ASN A 470 10.49 5.74 -6.90
C ASN A 470 11.17 7.08 -6.53
N LEU A 471 10.71 7.74 -5.46
CA LEU A 471 11.25 9.00 -5.00
C LEU A 471 12.35 8.78 -3.96
N LYS A 472 13.39 9.60 -4.01
CA LYS A 472 14.56 9.41 -3.16
C LYS A 472 14.28 9.54 -1.66
N ASN A 473 13.38 10.45 -1.27
CA ASN A 473 13.04 10.73 0.12
C ASN A 473 11.52 10.94 0.24
N GLY A 474 10.78 9.97 -0.29
CA GLY A 474 9.32 9.94 -0.26
C GLY A 474 8.79 8.93 0.74
N VAL A 475 7.73 9.26 1.46
CA VAL A 475 7.01 8.35 2.36
C VAL A 475 5.50 8.48 2.16
N ALA A 476 4.73 7.43 2.45
CA ALA A 476 3.29 7.57 2.51
C ALA A 476 2.85 7.92 3.95
N PHE A 477 1.86 8.84 4.08
CA PHE A 477 1.52 9.46 5.36
C PHE A 477 0.07 9.93 5.41
N GLY A 478 -0.83 9.09 5.85
CA GLY A 478 -2.27 9.36 5.91
C GLY A 478 -2.95 9.03 4.56
N ALA A 479 -4.30 9.25 4.41
CA ALA A 479 -5.11 10.05 5.35
C ALA A 479 -6.04 9.20 6.24
N ALA A 480 -6.08 7.86 6.11
CA ALA A 480 -6.93 7.00 6.93
C ALA A 480 -6.22 6.54 8.22
N LEU A 481 -6.98 6.18 9.25
CA LEU A 481 -6.45 5.47 10.40
C LEU A 481 -6.30 3.96 10.07
N PRO A 482 -5.35 3.24 10.71
CA PRO A 482 -5.07 1.85 10.37
C PRO A 482 -6.25 0.88 10.49
N GLU A 483 -7.19 1.17 11.38
CA GLU A 483 -8.39 0.37 11.62
C GLU A 483 -9.57 0.70 10.71
N THR A 484 -9.45 1.72 9.85
CA THR A 484 -10.54 2.17 8.97
C THR A 484 -10.60 1.33 7.70
N GLU A 485 -11.58 0.46 7.61
CA GLU A 485 -11.90 -0.29 6.39
C GLU A 485 -12.77 0.58 5.48
N ASN A 486 -12.13 1.40 4.64
CA ASN A 486 -12.77 2.43 3.82
C ASN A 486 -13.34 1.92 2.48
N HIS A 487 -13.28 0.62 2.22
CA HIS A 487 -13.70 -0.03 0.98
C HIS A 487 -12.98 0.49 -0.28
N MET A 488 -11.74 0.98 -0.14
CA MET A 488 -10.91 1.42 -1.26
C MET A 488 -10.92 0.38 -2.39
N HIS A 489 -11.05 0.83 -3.64
CA HIS A 489 -11.22 0.00 -4.85
C HIS A 489 -12.51 -0.84 -4.92
N GLY A 490 -13.34 -0.83 -3.88
CA GLY A 490 -14.62 -1.55 -3.81
C GLY A 490 -15.85 -0.64 -3.96
N PRO A 491 -17.08 -1.22 -3.94
CA PRO A 491 -18.30 -0.46 -3.82
C PRO A 491 -18.44 0.16 -2.42
N ASP A 492 -19.24 1.22 -2.34
CA ASP A 492 -19.47 1.99 -1.11
C ASP A 492 -18.18 2.50 -0.46
N GLU A 493 -17.16 2.85 -1.28
CA GLU A 493 -15.97 3.55 -0.83
C GLU A 493 -16.36 4.79 -0.04
N PHE A 494 -15.63 5.05 1.06
CA PHE A 494 -15.86 6.22 1.90
C PHE A 494 -14.59 6.71 2.58
N ALA A 495 -14.56 8.00 2.90
CA ALA A 495 -13.64 8.55 3.88
C ALA A 495 -14.37 8.98 5.15
N VAL A 496 -13.73 8.79 6.31
CA VAL A 496 -14.25 9.28 7.60
C VAL A 496 -13.97 10.77 7.71
N VAL A 497 -15.02 11.56 7.89
CA VAL A 497 -14.93 13.04 7.88
C VAL A 497 -14.01 13.57 8.99
N ASP A 498 -14.02 12.94 10.17
CA ASP A 498 -13.13 13.33 11.28
C ASP A 498 -11.66 12.99 10.98
N GLU A 499 -11.40 11.88 10.25
CA GLU A 499 -10.03 11.51 9.82
C GLU A 499 -9.50 12.48 8.77
N LEU A 500 -10.27 12.84 7.74
CA LEU A 500 -9.88 13.87 6.76
C LEU A 500 -9.62 15.22 7.43
N THR A 501 -10.48 15.60 8.39
CA THR A 501 -10.31 16.84 9.16
C THR A 501 -9.04 16.81 10.01
N MET A 502 -8.74 15.65 10.63
CA MET A 502 -7.51 15.44 11.39
C MET A 502 -6.28 15.46 10.47
N SER A 503 -6.37 14.83 9.30
CA SER A 503 -5.29 14.81 8.29
C SER A 503 -4.91 16.21 7.84
N ALA A 504 -5.89 17.06 7.51
CA ALA A 504 -5.63 18.45 7.16
C ALA A 504 -4.90 19.21 8.30
N LYS A 505 -5.22 18.95 9.57
CA LYS A 505 -4.51 19.53 10.73
C LYS A 505 -3.09 19.00 10.86
N ILE A 506 -2.89 17.70 10.66
CA ILE A 506 -1.56 17.05 10.70
C ILE A 506 -0.69 17.60 9.58
N PHE A 507 -1.18 17.65 8.36
CA PHE A 507 -0.45 18.16 7.19
C PHE A 507 -0.08 19.64 7.37
N ALA A 508 -1.00 20.47 7.89
CA ALA A 508 -0.69 21.87 8.20
C ALA A 508 0.42 22.00 9.26
N GLN A 509 0.45 21.13 10.25
CA GLN A 509 1.53 21.11 11.24
C GLN A 509 2.87 20.71 10.61
N VAL A 510 2.87 19.69 9.73
CA VAL A 510 4.07 19.28 8.99
C VAL A 510 4.61 20.43 8.15
N ILE A 511 3.74 21.17 7.46
CA ILE A 511 4.12 22.36 6.70
C ILE A 511 4.79 23.40 7.61
N VAL A 512 4.22 23.66 8.77
CA VAL A 512 4.78 24.61 9.74
C VAL A 512 6.14 24.14 10.25
N ASP A 513 6.29 22.88 10.59
CA ASP A 513 7.50 22.34 11.19
C ASP A 513 8.67 22.23 10.19
N LEU A 514 8.39 22.02 8.88
CA LEU A 514 9.41 21.86 7.84
C LEU A 514 9.70 23.15 7.05
N CYS A 515 8.73 24.06 6.93
CA CYS A 515 8.83 25.17 5.99
C CYS A 515 8.71 26.57 6.62
N CYS A 516 8.46 26.69 7.94
CA CYS A 516 8.34 27.97 8.66
C CYS A 516 9.43 28.27 9.73
#